data_c7fc8116e2150b29254fe8f0b14b6c6c
#
_entry.id   c7fc8116e2150b29254fe8f0b14b6c6c
#
_cell.length_a   1.000
_cell.length_b   1.000
_cell.length_c   1.000
_cell.angle_alpha   90.00
_cell.angle_beta   90.00
_cell.angle_gamma   90.00
#
_symmetry.space_group_name_H-M   'P 1'
#
loop_
_entity.id
_entity.type
_entity.pdbx_description
1 polymer ?
#
loop_
_entity_poly.entity_id
_entity_poly.type
_entity_poly.pdbx_seq_one_letter_code
_entity_poly.pdbx_strand_id
1 'polypeptide(L)'
;MGCPDTTLGKYVIKPIWLSIRGIFRSVFKIRAFNIENIEGLEGAIFASNHRSHLDPPTLNSLVKEPLYFIAKKELFEAPIIGFLYNHMRAIPIQRGSGDFQAIEKAIELLNMGCNVAIFPEGKRAPAGEFLKPKTGVGIMVVKTKKPVVPIYIENTDVNFPIGAKYPVPRAPINVYFGKPIHFGELEDNIQNYKLVANTIMNHIKELARYTPT
;
A
#
# COMPACT_ATOMS: atom_id res chain seq x y z
N MET A 1 2.75 -22.81 1.28
CA MET A 1 1.91 -22.48 0.10
C MET A 1 2.32 -21.11 -0.35
N GLY A 2 2.69 -20.91 -1.63
CA GLY A 2 3.08 -19.58 -2.13
C GLY A 2 1.86 -18.66 -2.37
N CYS A 3 2.10 -17.37 -2.48
CA CYS A 3 1.08 -16.37 -2.77
C CYS A 3 0.33 -16.72 -4.07
N PRO A 4 -1.01 -16.63 -4.08
CA PRO A 4 -1.80 -16.96 -5.27
C PRO A 4 -1.39 -16.06 -6.44
N ASP A 5 -1.02 -16.68 -7.53
CA ASP A 5 -0.71 -16.02 -8.80
C ASP A 5 -1.37 -16.80 -9.93
N THR A 6 -1.92 -16.11 -10.91
CA THR A 6 -2.42 -16.79 -12.10
C THR A 6 -1.27 -17.17 -13.02
N THR A 7 -1.40 -18.26 -13.78
CA THR A 7 -0.38 -18.64 -14.78
C THR A 7 -0.08 -17.48 -15.74
N LEU A 8 -1.11 -16.76 -16.18
CA LEU A 8 -0.98 -15.56 -17.00
C LEU A 8 -0.24 -14.44 -16.23
N GLY A 9 -0.55 -14.26 -14.94
CA GLY A 9 0.14 -13.31 -14.06
C GLY A 9 1.63 -13.57 -13.98
N LYS A 10 2.03 -14.83 -13.77
CA LYS A 10 3.43 -15.22 -13.60
C LYS A 10 4.27 -15.10 -14.86
N TYR A 11 3.78 -15.60 -15.99
CA TYR A 11 4.59 -15.75 -17.21
C TYR A 11 4.45 -14.62 -18.21
N VAL A 12 3.37 -13.86 -18.19
CA VAL A 12 3.11 -12.77 -19.14
C VAL A 12 3.12 -11.41 -18.44
N ILE A 13 2.31 -11.26 -17.41
CA ILE A 13 2.08 -9.94 -16.81
C ILE A 13 3.27 -9.49 -15.96
N LYS A 14 3.87 -10.39 -15.19
CA LYS A 14 5.04 -10.07 -14.37
C LYS A 14 6.23 -9.57 -15.20
N PRO A 15 6.66 -10.21 -16.31
CA PRO A 15 7.70 -9.67 -17.19
C PRO A 15 7.34 -8.31 -17.79
N ILE A 16 6.11 -8.15 -18.29
CA ILE A 16 5.62 -6.86 -18.84
C ILE A 16 5.66 -5.79 -17.76
N TRP A 17 5.17 -6.10 -16.55
CA TRP A 17 5.19 -5.18 -15.42
C TRP A 17 6.62 -4.81 -15.02
N LEU A 18 7.56 -5.76 -15.03
CA LEU A 18 8.97 -5.50 -14.76
C LEU A 18 9.58 -4.47 -15.73
N SER A 19 9.19 -4.53 -17.00
CA SER A 19 9.63 -3.57 -18.02
C SER A 19 8.96 -2.20 -17.83
N ILE A 20 7.64 -2.19 -17.63
CA ILE A 20 6.86 -0.96 -17.44
C ILE A 20 7.27 -0.21 -16.17
N ARG A 21 7.57 -0.92 -15.07
CA ARG A 21 7.99 -0.27 -13.82
C ARG A 21 9.28 0.52 -13.95
N GLY A 22 10.21 0.06 -14.79
CA GLY A 22 11.44 0.80 -15.08
C GLY A 22 11.15 2.15 -15.74
N ILE A 23 10.30 2.14 -16.76
CA ILE A 23 9.83 3.37 -17.43
C ILE A 23 9.07 4.26 -16.46
N PHE A 24 8.15 3.69 -15.68
CA PHE A 24 7.36 4.44 -14.69
C PHE A 24 8.26 5.12 -13.64
N ARG A 25 9.23 4.40 -13.11
CA ARG A 25 10.22 4.96 -12.16
C ARG A 25 11.04 6.10 -12.77
N SER A 26 11.45 5.96 -14.02
CA SER A 26 12.22 6.98 -14.73
C SER A 26 11.39 8.23 -15.02
N VAL A 27 10.14 8.06 -15.52
CA VAL A 27 9.23 9.16 -15.85
C VAL A 27 8.90 10.00 -14.61
N PHE A 28 8.56 9.36 -13.49
CA PHE A 28 8.23 10.05 -12.23
C PHE A 28 9.43 10.27 -11.31
N LYS A 29 10.65 9.96 -11.78
CA LYS A 29 11.91 10.10 -11.02
C LYS A 29 11.78 9.53 -9.60
N ILE A 30 11.24 8.30 -9.49
CA ILE A 30 10.95 7.66 -8.20
C ILE A 30 12.25 7.31 -7.48
N ARG A 31 12.37 7.79 -6.24
CA ARG A 31 13.50 7.53 -5.34
C ARG A 31 13.00 6.77 -4.12
N ALA A 32 13.75 5.76 -3.70
CA ALA A 32 13.46 4.98 -2.50
C ALA A 32 14.56 5.23 -1.47
N PHE A 33 14.15 5.47 -0.23
CA PHE A 33 15.03 5.67 0.91
C PHE A 33 14.79 4.57 1.94
N ASN A 34 15.87 4.01 2.49
CA ASN A 34 15.86 2.91 3.46
C ASN A 34 15.11 1.67 2.94
N ILE A 35 15.23 1.37 1.66
CA ILE A 35 14.54 0.24 1.02
C ILE A 35 15.04 -1.11 1.57
N GLU A 36 16.22 -1.15 2.16
CA GLU A 36 16.79 -2.30 2.86
C GLU A 36 15.92 -2.77 4.02
N ASN A 37 15.10 -1.89 4.59
CA ASN A 37 14.16 -2.24 5.69
C ASN A 37 13.09 -3.24 5.28
N ILE A 38 12.90 -3.48 3.98
CA ILE A 38 11.90 -4.43 3.46
C ILE A 38 12.51 -5.69 2.84
N GLU A 39 13.83 -5.83 2.87
CA GLU A 39 14.50 -6.99 2.31
C GLU A 39 14.18 -8.26 3.12
N GLY A 40 13.83 -9.33 2.42
CA GLY A 40 13.52 -10.61 3.04
C GLY A 40 12.20 -10.69 3.82
N LEU A 41 11.37 -9.62 3.82
CA LEU A 41 10.08 -9.65 4.49
C LEU A 41 9.05 -10.46 3.68
N GLU A 42 8.43 -11.41 4.37
CA GLU A 42 7.31 -12.22 3.87
C GLU A 42 6.12 -12.10 4.83
N GLY A 43 4.94 -11.94 4.28
CA GLY A 43 3.71 -11.78 5.07
C GLY A 43 3.70 -10.48 5.88
N ALA A 44 4.30 -9.41 5.39
CA ALA A 44 4.33 -8.12 6.06
C ALA A 44 3.21 -7.17 5.57
N ILE A 45 2.81 -6.26 6.45
CA ILE A 45 1.85 -5.19 6.16
C ILE A 45 2.63 -3.93 5.78
N PHE A 46 2.41 -3.42 4.58
CA PHE A 46 3.00 -2.18 4.06
C PHE A 46 1.99 -1.06 4.26
N ALA A 47 2.15 -0.25 5.30
CA ALA A 47 1.20 0.81 5.65
C ALA A 47 1.72 2.18 5.20
N SER A 48 0.98 2.86 4.31
CA SER A 48 1.40 4.14 3.74
C SER A 48 0.33 5.22 3.87
N ASN A 49 0.75 6.50 3.86
CA ASN A 49 -0.15 7.62 3.59
C ASN A 49 -0.80 7.46 2.20
N HIS A 50 -1.95 8.10 1.99
CA HIS A 50 -2.67 8.03 0.72
C HIS A 50 -3.09 9.41 0.23
N ARG A 51 -2.51 9.86 -0.88
CA ARG A 51 -2.80 11.18 -1.47
C ARG A 51 -3.18 11.12 -2.94
N SER A 52 -2.80 10.05 -3.65
CA SER A 52 -2.94 9.98 -5.10
C SER A 52 -3.30 8.58 -5.58
N HIS A 53 -3.87 8.48 -6.77
CA HIS A 53 -3.97 7.20 -7.49
C HIS A 53 -2.60 6.65 -7.93
N LEU A 54 -1.53 7.45 -7.84
CA LEU A 54 -0.17 7.00 -8.11
C LEU A 54 0.45 6.23 -6.93
N ASP A 55 -0.12 6.27 -5.71
CA ASP A 55 0.49 5.60 -4.55
C ASP A 55 0.64 4.08 -4.73
N PRO A 56 -0.41 3.32 -5.14
CA PRO A 56 -0.29 1.88 -5.34
C PRO A 56 0.76 1.49 -6.41
N PRO A 57 0.75 2.06 -7.63
CA PRO A 57 1.75 1.73 -8.63
C PRO A 57 3.17 2.18 -8.22
N THR A 58 3.31 3.27 -7.45
CA THR A 58 4.59 3.71 -6.91
C THR A 58 5.19 2.65 -5.97
N LEU A 59 4.43 2.20 -4.97
CA LEU A 59 4.88 1.14 -4.06
C LEU A 59 5.22 -0.15 -4.83
N ASN A 60 4.33 -0.60 -5.71
CA ASN A 60 4.58 -1.81 -6.50
C ASN A 60 5.80 -1.72 -7.41
N SER A 61 6.15 -0.52 -7.87
CA SER A 61 7.35 -0.34 -8.70
C SER A 61 8.66 -0.58 -7.94
N LEU A 62 8.65 -0.49 -6.62
CA LEU A 62 9.83 -0.56 -5.76
C LEU A 62 10.07 -1.95 -5.15
N VAL A 63 9.04 -2.78 -5.04
CA VAL A 63 9.14 -4.11 -4.42
C VAL A 63 9.48 -5.19 -5.43
N LYS A 64 10.12 -6.28 -4.98
CA LYS A 64 10.45 -7.44 -5.83
C LYS A 64 9.19 -8.23 -6.19
N GLU A 65 8.41 -8.59 -5.17
CA GLU A 65 7.13 -9.29 -5.33
C GLU A 65 5.97 -8.30 -5.19
N PRO A 66 5.00 -8.30 -6.12
CA PRO A 66 3.88 -7.38 -6.08
C PRO A 66 3.09 -7.49 -4.78
N LEU A 67 2.75 -6.34 -4.20
CA LEU A 67 1.91 -6.25 -3.01
C LEU A 67 0.44 -6.49 -3.37
N TYR A 68 -0.31 -7.07 -2.44
CA TYR A 68 -1.77 -7.08 -2.52
C TYR A 68 -2.32 -5.76 -2.00
N PHE A 69 -3.21 -5.12 -2.75
CA PHE A 69 -3.86 -3.85 -2.37
C PHE A 69 -5.34 -4.05 -2.15
N ILE A 70 -5.88 -3.39 -1.14
CA ILE A 70 -7.32 -3.26 -0.96
C ILE A 70 -7.79 -2.12 -1.86
N ALA A 71 -8.66 -2.41 -2.84
CA ALA A 71 -9.14 -1.45 -3.82
C ALA A 71 -10.66 -1.51 -4.00
N LYS A 72 -11.29 -0.36 -4.25
CA LYS A 72 -12.73 -0.30 -4.49
C LYS A 72 -13.12 -1.05 -5.76
N LYS A 73 -14.23 -1.80 -5.72
CA LYS A 73 -14.73 -2.60 -6.83
C LYS A 73 -14.93 -1.76 -8.10
N GLU A 74 -15.39 -0.52 -7.96
CA GLU A 74 -15.63 0.38 -9.09
C GLU A 74 -14.35 0.71 -9.89
N LEU A 75 -13.17 0.59 -9.27
CA LEU A 75 -11.89 0.79 -9.96
C LEU A 75 -11.57 -0.35 -10.94
N PHE A 76 -12.13 -1.53 -10.73
CA PHE A 76 -11.96 -2.69 -11.62
C PHE A 76 -12.83 -2.59 -12.87
N GLU A 77 -13.87 -1.76 -12.86
CA GLU A 77 -14.80 -1.56 -13.95
C GLU A 77 -14.31 -0.49 -14.96
N ALA A 78 -13.33 0.34 -14.58
CA ALA A 78 -12.75 1.34 -15.45
C ALA A 78 -11.81 0.69 -16.50
N PRO A 79 -11.94 0.98 -17.80
CA PRO A 79 -11.29 0.21 -18.88
C PRO A 79 -9.77 0.03 -18.75
N ILE A 80 -9.03 1.10 -18.43
CA ILE A 80 -7.56 1.07 -18.30
C ILE A 80 -7.16 0.74 -16.86
N ILE A 81 -7.80 1.41 -15.89
CA ILE A 81 -7.51 1.24 -14.48
C ILE A 81 -7.93 -0.15 -14.01
N GLY A 82 -9.07 -0.65 -14.44
CA GLY A 82 -9.56 -2.00 -14.13
C GLY A 82 -8.63 -3.09 -14.64
N PHE A 83 -8.11 -2.94 -15.87
CA PHE A 83 -7.09 -3.85 -16.37
C PHE A 83 -5.86 -3.89 -15.46
N LEU A 84 -5.33 -2.73 -15.05
CA LEU A 84 -4.21 -2.64 -14.13
C LEU A 84 -4.52 -3.28 -12.76
N TYR A 85 -5.67 -2.95 -12.15
CA TYR A 85 -6.05 -3.47 -10.83
C TYR A 85 -6.30 -4.98 -10.84
N ASN A 86 -6.92 -5.53 -11.89
CA ASN A 86 -7.10 -6.98 -12.05
C ASN A 86 -5.76 -7.74 -12.12
N HIS A 87 -4.69 -7.07 -12.58
CA HIS A 87 -3.37 -7.68 -12.74
C HIS A 87 -2.36 -7.26 -11.67
N MET A 88 -2.69 -6.27 -10.83
CA MET A 88 -1.84 -5.76 -9.73
C MET A 88 -2.15 -6.39 -8.38
N ARG A 89 -2.74 -7.61 -8.33
CA ARG A 89 -3.09 -8.28 -7.07
C ARG A 89 -3.97 -7.40 -6.16
N ALA A 90 -4.93 -6.67 -6.75
CA ALA A 90 -5.87 -5.85 -5.99
C ALA A 90 -7.02 -6.71 -5.44
N ILE A 91 -7.37 -6.49 -4.17
CA ILE A 91 -8.49 -7.12 -3.48
C ILE A 91 -9.70 -6.21 -3.63
N PRO A 92 -10.75 -6.60 -4.39
CA PRO A 92 -11.92 -5.76 -4.57
C PRO A 92 -12.76 -5.66 -3.29
N ILE A 93 -13.23 -4.46 -2.95
CA ILE A 93 -14.19 -4.21 -1.87
C ILE A 93 -15.45 -3.52 -2.38
N GLN A 94 -16.62 -3.92 -1.84
CA GLN A 94 -17.87 -3.20 -2.03
C GLN A 94 -18.07 -2.15 -0.93
N ARG A 95 -18.67 -1.00 -1.26
CA ARG A 95 -19.04 0.01 -0.27
C ARG A 95 -20.10 -0.54 0.70
N GLY A 96 -19.94 -0.27 1.99
CA GLY A 96 -20.91 -0.57 3.04
C GLY A 96 -20.61 -1.82 3.87
N SER A 97 -20.76 -3.01 3.36
CA SER A 97 -20.43 -4.28 4.06
C SER A 97 -19.06 -4.83 3.68
N GLY A 98 -18.43 -4.26 2.66
CA GLY A 98 -17.22 -4.80 2.03
C GLY A 98 -15.91 -4.51 2.76
N ASP A 99 -15.86 -3.53 3.67
CA ASP A 99 -14.62 -3.19 4.38
C ASP A 99 -14.14 -4.39 5.24
N PHE A 100 -15.06 -5.15 5.86
CA PHE A 100 -14.71 -6.29 6.70
C PHE A 100 -14.21 -7.48 5.87
N GLN A 101 -14.92 -7.85 4.79
CA GLN A 101 -14.51 -8.94 3.90
C GLN A 101 -13.12 -8.72 3.29
N ALA A 102 -12.79 -7.47 2.96
CA ALA A 102 -11.46 -7.15 2.44
C ALA A 102 -10.38 -7.31 3.49
N ILE A 103 -10.66 -6.94 4.74
CA ILE A 103 -9.72 -7.15 5.85
C ILE A 103 -9.54 -8.65 6.12
N GLU A 104 -10.61 -9.45 6.10
CA GLU A 104 -10.50 -10.91 6.22
C GLU A 104 -9.64 -11.50 5.11
N LYS A 105 -9.87 -11.08 3.86
CA LYS A 105 -9.06 -11.55 2.73
C LYS A 105 -7.59 -11.14 2.83
N ALA A 106 -7.33 -9.94 3.32
CA ALA A 106 -5.96 -9.48 3.59
C ALA A 106 -5.29 -10.32 4.69
N ILE A 107 -6.02 -10.69 5.75
CA ILE A 107 -5.54 -11.57 6.83
C ILE A 107 -5.19 -12.95 6.27
N GLU A 108 -6.05 -13.55 5.43
CA GLU A 108 -5.74 -14.83 4.78
C GLU A 108 -4.44 -14.77 3.97
N LEU A 109 -4.28 -13.72 3.15
CA LEU A 109 -3.07 -13.53 2.35
C LEU A 109 -1.82 -13.35 3.20
N LEU A 110 -1.89 -12.56 4.28
CA LEU A 110 -0.78 -12.39 5.23
C LEU A 110 -0.39 -13.74 5.89
N ASN A 111 -1.36 -14.57 6.25
CA ASN A 111 -1.12 -15.88 6.82
C ASN A 111 -0.50 -16.87 5.80
N MET A 112 -0.75 -16.65 4.51
CA MET A 112 -0.08 -17.39 3.42
C MET A 112 1.35 -16.90 3.12
N GLY A 113 1.84 -15.87 3.83
CA GLY A 113 3.14 -15.26 3.61
C GLY A 113 3.16 -14.13 2.56
N CYS A 114 1.99 -13.70 2.07
CA CYS A 114 1.91 -12.63 1.09
C CYS A 114 2.02 -11.25 1.73
N ASN A 115 2.70 -10.33 1.06
CA ASN A 115 2.79 -8.94 1.51
C ASN A 115 1.54 -8.17 1.08
N VAL A 116 0.94 -7.42 2.01
CA VAL A 116 -0.29 -6.66 1.79
C VAL A 116 -0.02 -5.18 2.05
N ALA A 117 -0.40 -4.32 1.10
CA ALA A 117 -0.36 -2.88 1.28
C ALA A 117 -1.73 -2.34 1.70
N ILE A 118 -1.71 -1.43 2.66
CA ILE A 118 -2.90 -0.74 3.16
C ILE A 118 -2.62 0.74 3.33
N PHE A 119 -3.64 1.55 3.05
CA PHE A 119 -3.66 2.96 3.38
C PHE A 119 -4.55 3.13 4.61
N PRO A 120 -3.97 3.34 5.82
CA PRO A 120 -4.75 3.38 7.07
C PRO A 120 -5.84 4.44 7.07
N GLU A 121 -5.68 5.50 6.31
CA GLU A 121 -6.64 6.60 6.14
C GLU A 121 -7.96 6.15 5.47
N GLY A 122 -7.95 5.08 4.67
CA GLY A 122 -9.09 4.51 3.97
C GLY A 122 -9.64 5.34 2.82
N LYS A 123 -9.09 6.52 2.58
CA LYS A 123 -9.34 7.41 1.42
C LYS A 123 -8.16 8.35 1.23
N ARG A 124 -8.08 8.97 0.05
CA ARG A 124 -7.04 9.97 -0.24
C ARG A 124 -7.22 11.20 0.64
N ALA A 125 -6.13 11.64 1.28
CA ALA A 125 -6.06 12.88 2.05
C ALA A 125 -5.87 14.08 1.12
N PRO A 126 -6.34 15.29 1.50
CA PRO A 126 -5.94 16.52 0.83
C PRO A 126 -4.42 16.73 0.86
N ALA A 127 -3.91 17.55 -0.06
CA ALA A 127 -2.49 17.87 -0.12
C ALA A 127 -1.98 18.45 1.21
N GLY A 128 -0.84 17.95 1.68
CA GLY A 128 -0.23 18.38 2.94
C GLY A 128 -0.87 17.82 4.22
N GLU A 129 -2.00 17.13 4.13
CA GLU A 129 -2.72 16.62 5.30
C GLU A 129 -2.55 15.11 5.52
N PHE A 130 -2.87 14.67 6.74
CA PHE A 130 -3.06 13.28 7.10
C PHE A 130 -4.43 13.12 7.75
N LEU A 131 -5.18 12.10 7.32
CA LEU A 131 -6.47 11.78 7.91
C LEU A 131 -6.29 10.86 9.13
N LYS A 132 -7.33 10.79 9.96
CA LYS A 132 -7.37 9.83 11.08
C LYS A 132 -7.40 8.40 10.52
N PRO A 133 -6.57 7.48 11.06
CA PRO A 133 -6.56 6.11 10.58
C PRO A 133 -7.86 5.38 10.98
N LYS A 134 -8.28 4.47 10.12
CA LYS A 134 -9.31 3.47 10.39
C LYS A 134 -8.71 2.28 11.13
N THR A 135 -9.55 1.51 11.80
CA THR A 135 -9.14 0.34 12.60
C THR A 135 -8.69 -0.87 11.78
N GLY A 136 -8.93 -0.89 10.47
CA GLY A 136 -8.64 -2.05 9.61
C GLY A 136 -7.20 -2.55 9.69
N VAL A 137 -6.22 -1.64 9.67
CA VAL A 137 -4.80 -2.04 9.84
C VAL A 137 -4.55 -2.63 11.22
N GLY A 138 -5.19 -2.11 12.27
CA GLY A 138 -5.10 -2.64 13.64
C GLY A 138 -5.67 -4.06 13.74
N ILE A 139 -6.82 -4.32 13.11
CA ILE A 139 -7.42 -5.67 13.04
C ILE A 139 -6.45 -6.64 12.37
N MET A 140 -5.86 -6.26 11.23
CA MET A 140 -4.88 -7.10 10.53
C MET A 140 -3.70 -7.46 11.43
N VAL A 141 -3.11 -6.47 12.10
CA VAL A 141 -1.95 -6.67 12.98
C VAL A 141 -2.29 -7.58 14.16
N VAL A 142 -3.35 -7.29 14.90
CA VAL A 142 -3.74 -8.07 16.10
C VAL A 142 -4.05 -9.51 15.74
N LYS A 143 -4.75 -9.75 14.61
CA LYS A 143 -5.13 -11.11 14.18
C LYS A 143 -3.98 -11.91 13.56
N THR A 144 -3.01 -11.25 12.92
CA THR A 144 -1.93 -11.95 12.21
C THR A 144 -0.60 -11.92 12.92
N LYS A 145 -0.39 -10.95 13.84
CA LYS A 145 0.89 -10.69 14.53
C LYS A 145 2.04 -10.37 13.55
N LYS A 146 1.68 -10.04 12.31
CA LYS A 146 2.65 -9.76 11.25
C LYS A 146 3.28 -8.37 11.43
N PRO A 147 4.56 -8.21 11.01
CA PRO A 147 5.23 -6.92 11.06
C PRO A 147 4.57 -5.90 10.15
N VAL A 148 4.63 -4.63 10.55
CA VAL A 148 4.15 -3.50 9.75
C VAL A 148 5.32 -2.63 9.36
N VAL A 149 5.46 -2.35 8.08
CA VAL A 149 6.40 -1.36 7.54
C VAL A 149 5.64 -0.04 7.36
N PRO A 150 5.93 0.99 8.17
CA PRO A 150 5.39 2.33 7.92
C PRO A 150 6.11 2.95 6.72
N ILE A 151 5.35 3.59 5.83
CA ILE A 151 5.88 4.16 4.58
C ILE A 151 5.33 5.56 4.41
N TYR A 152 6.18 6.50 4.05
CA TYR A 152 5.76 7.81 3.60
C TYR A 152 6.05 7.99 2.11
N ILE A 153 5.03 8.39 1.36
CA ILE A 153 5.13 8.72 -0.07
C ILE A 153 4.90 10.21 -0.23
N GLU A 154 5.82 10.86 -0.93
CA GLU A 154 5.82 12.28 -1.19
C GLU A 154 5.63 12.57 -2.68
N ASN A 155 4.96 13.70 -2.99
CA ASN A 155 4.76 14.27 -4.33
C ASN A 155 3.91 13.46 -5.31
N THR A 156 3.22 12.41 -4.88
CA THR A 156 2.26 11.72 -5.76
C THR A 156 1.05 12.59 -6.07
N ASP A 157 0.59 13.38 -5.10
CA ASP A 157 -0.48 14.36 -5.25
C ASP A 157 -0.08 15.56 -6.13
N VAL A 158 1.20 15.95 -6.13
CA VAL A 158 1.74 16.98 -7.04
C VAL A 158 1.68 16.50 -8.49
N ASN A 159 2.00 15.21 -8.71
CA ASN A 159 2.02 14.59 -10.04
C ASN A 159 0.63 14.17 -10.52
N PHE A 160 -0.28 13.80 -9.61
CA PHE A 160 -1.65 13.42 -9.94
C PHE A 160 -2.61 13.83 -8.81
N PRO A 161 -2.97 15.13 -8.74
CA PRO A 161 -3.87 15.65 -7.72
C PRO A 161 -5.28 15.07 -7.84
N ILE A 162 -6.04 15.16 -6.75
CA ILE A 162 -7.45 14.77 -6.73
C ILE A 162 -8.22 15.63 -7.74
N GLY A 163 -9.01 14.96 -8.60
CA GLY A 163 -9.79 15.63 -9.66
C GLY A 163 -9.06 15.83 -10.98
N ALA A 164 -7.75 15.60 -11.06
CA ALA A 164 -7.03 15.63 -12.32
C ALA A 164 -7.45 14.45 -13.23
N LYS A 165 -7.44 14.67 -14.53
CA LYS A 165 -7.83 13.68 -15.53
C LYS A 165 -6.73 12.65 -15.81
N TYR A 166 -5.46 13.08 -15.74
CA TYR A 166 -4.28 12.25 -16.00
C TYR A 166 -3.08 12.75 -15.20
N PRO A 167 -2.10 11.87 -14.91
CA PRO A 167 -0.88 12.26 -14.20
C PRO A 167 0.05 13.06 -15.11
N VAL A 168 0.76 14.01 -14.51
CA VAL A 168 1.80 14.83 -15.18
C VAL A 168 3.04 14.83 -14.29
N PRO A 169 4.22 14.38 -14.78
CA PRO A 169 5.45 14.38 -14.01
C PRO A 169 5.92 15.83 -13.72
N ARG A 170 5.67 16.32 -12.50
CA ARG A 170 6.03 17.67 -12.05
C ARG A 170 7.16 17.70 -11.04
N ALA A 171 7.20 16.69 -10.17
CA ALA A 171 8.19 16.58 -9.12
C ALA A 171 8.65 15.12 -8.96
N PRO A 172 9.88 14.86 -8.49
CA PRO A 172 10.32 13.53 -8.11
C PRO A 172 9.40 12.95 -7.03
N ILE A 173 9.02 11.67 -7.17
CA ILE A 173 8.30 10.96 -6.12
C ILE A 173 9.34 10.33 -5.20
N ASN A 174 9.28 10.66 -3.91
CA ASN A 174 10.14 10.08 -2.91
C ASN A 174 9.35 9.11 -2.03
N VAL A 175 9.94 7.95 -1.73
CA VAL A 175 9.34 6.91 -0.89
C VAL A 175 10.29 6.56 0.23
N TYR A 176 9.86 6.72 1.47
CA TYR A 176 10.63 6.48 2.68
C TYR A 176 10.09 5.26 3.40
N PHE A 177 10.91 4.22 3.54
CA PHE A 177 10.57 2.99 4.23
C PHE A 177 11.05 3.05 5.68
N GLY A 178 10.14 3.02 6.65
CA GLY A 178 10.48 2.90 8.07
C GLY A 178 10.93 1.48 8.43
N LYS A 179 11.50 1.34 9.63
CA LYS A 179 11.82 0.02 10.19
C LYS A 179 10.53 -0.76 10.46
N PRO A 180 10.51 -2.09 10.24
CA PRO A 180 9.37 -2.92 10.59
C PRO A 180 9.02 -2.81 12.08
N ILE A 181 7.73 -2.63 12.37
CA ILE A 181 7.18 -2.53 13.73
C ILE A 181 6.55 -3.88 14.07
N HIS A 182 6.91 -4.43 15.23
CA HIS A 182 6.32 -5.63 15.82
C HIS A 182 5.53 -5.23 17.06
N PHE A 183 4.25 -5.60 17.12
CA PHE A 183 3.36 -5.19 18.22
C PHE A 183 3.25 -6.23 19.35
N GLY A 184 3.81 -7.42 19.18
CA GLY A 184 3.70 -8.51 20.16
C GLY A 184 2.27 -9.03 20.32
N GLU A 185 1.99 -9.62 21.50
CA GLU A 185 0.66 -10.15 21.84
C GLU A 185 -0.24 -9.00 22.30
N LEU A 186 -1.36 -8.84 21.62
CA LEU A 186 -2.41 -7.88 21.96
C LEU A 186 -3.77 -8.59 21.99
N GLU A 187 -4.61 -8.22 22.94
CA GLU A 187 -5.98 -8.69 22.99
C GLU A 187 -6.78 -8.27 21.77
N ASP A 188 -7.66 -9.15 21.29
CA ASP A 188 -8.53 -8.93 20.13
C ASP A 188 -9.72 -8.03 20.51
N ASN A 189 -9.45 -6.70 20.62
CA ASN A 189 -10.43 -5.70 21.00
C ASN A 189 -10.22 -4.36 20.26
N ILE A 190 -11.28 -3.54 20.27
CA ILE A 190 -11.32 -2.26 19.54
C ILE A 190 -10.27 -1.24 20.05
N GLN A 191 -9.92 -1.30 21.33
CA GLN A 191 -8.93 -0.41 21.94
C GLN A 191 -7.55 -0.68 21.33
N ASN A 192 -7.16 -1.94 21.23
CA ASN A 192 -5.89 -2.36 20.64
C ASN A 192 -5.85 -2.10 19.12
N TYR A 193 -6.98 -2.28 18.41
CA TYR A 193 -7.05 -1.91 16.98
C TYR A 193 -6.78 -0.42 16.77
N LYS A 194 -7.38 0.45 17.61
CA LYS A 194 -7.15 1.89 17.56
C LYS A 194 -5.74 2.27 17.96
N LEU A 195 -5.20 1.65 19.00
CA LEU A 195 -3.82 1.85 19.45
C LEU A 195 -2.84 1.57 18.31
N VAL A 196 -2.91 0.38 17.72
CA VAL A 196 -2.05 -0.05 16.62
C VAL A 196 -2.17 0.90 15.43
N ALA A 197 -3.40 1.22 15.01
CA ALA A 197 -3.62 2.10 13.86
C ALA A 197 -3.03 3.51 14.07
N ASN A 198 -3.19 4.08 15.27
CA ASN A 198 -2.63 5.38 15.61
C ASN A 198 -1.09 5.33 15.70
N THR A 199 -0.52 4.28 16.29
CA THR A 199 0.93 4.09 16.35
C THR A 199 1.54 4.04 14.95
N ILE A 200 0.98 3.24 14.05
CA ILE A 200 1.42 3.16 12.65
C ILE A 200 1.35 4.53 11.98
N MET A 201 0.23 5.24 12.16
CA MET A 201 0.05 6.56 11.54
C MET A 201 1.04 7.60 12.08
N ASN A 202 1.42 7.52 13.36
CA ASN A 202 2.44 8.38 13.94
C ASN A 202 3.81 8.12 13.32
N HIS A 203 4.21 6.86 13.13
CA HIS A 203 5.46 6.53 12.44
C HIS A 203 5.47 7.03 10.98
N ILE A 204 4.35 6.93 10.25
CA ILE A 204 4.23 7.50 8.91
C ILE A 204 4.44 9.03 8.94
N LYS A 205 3.85 9.72 9.91
CA LYS A 205 4.03 11.17 10.09
C LYS A 205 5.45 11.55 10.50
N GLU A 206 6.12 10.73 11.29
CA GLU A 206 7.53 10.91 11.65
C GLU A 206 8.41 10.83 10.41
N LEU A 207 8.22 9.83 9.55
CA LEU A 207 8.94 9.72 8.28
C LEU A 207 8.78 10.99 7.42
N ALA A 208 7.59 11.60 7.40
CA ALA A 208 7.33 12.84 6.67
C ALA A 208 8.11 14.06 7.20
N ARG A 209 8.54 14.04 8.48
CA ARG A 209 9.32 15.13 9.11
C ARG A 209 10.83 15.00 8.86
N TYR A 210 11.31 13.77 8.62
CA TYR A 210 12.72 13.47 8.36
C TYR A 210 13.09 13.45 6.88
N THR A 211 12.20 13.97 6.01
CA THR A 211 12.56 14.16 4.60
C THR A 211 13.71 15.16 4.51
N PRO A 212 14.87 14.79 3.90
CA PRO A 212 15.90 15.75 3.62
C PRO A 212 15.34 16.84 2.71
N THR A 213 15.42 18.08 3.14
CA THR A 213 15.10 19.29 2.35
C THR A 213 16.03 19.40 1.15
#